data_3ec6ed066bbd2645729947e6177d2516
#
_entry.id   3ec6ed066bbd2645729947e6177d2516
#
_cell.length_a   1.000
_cell.length_b   1.000
_cell.length_c   1.000
_cell.angle_alpha   90.00
_cell.angle_beta   90.00
_cell.angle_gamma   90.00
#
_symmetry.space_group_name_H-M   'P 1'
#
loop_
_entity.id
_entity.type
_entity.pdbx_description
1 polymer ?
#
loop_
_entity_poly.entity_id
_entity_poly.type
_entity_poly.pdbx_seq_one_letter_code
_entity_poly.pdbx_strand_id
1 'polypeptide(L)'
;RNVTVKETVKKQAFELIKISEDGNQTETELLKGAGFKVFLIQNLKGVKDGSLKPSEGNAFKAEDFIGYDYSEDETAHYYENGKKVSVEELFTDKKGFVRSPELPYGKYVVFESTTPKKLQTINPFLVTITEDSREPQPWRVFDDRPIQFFLKIIKEDAQTHLLVLNNHAQYKIYDVKKKEYVTMKVRYPEEKELDVFETNDEGYLMTPEQLKMGTYRIEEVKAPDLYVQPGYEMALKDGE
;
A
#
# COMPACT_ATOMS: atom_id res chain seq x y z
N ARG A 1 -14.54 21.06 -55.99
CA ARG A 1 -13.52 21.48 -54.96
C ARG A 1 -13.62 20.55 -53.81
N ASN A 2 -12.55 19.84 -53.51
CA ASN A 2 -12.46 19.02 -52.33
C ASN A 2 -12.05 19.90 -51.16
N VAL A 3 -12.78 19.83 -50.05
CA VAL A 3 -12.44 20.49 -48.80
C VAL A 3 -11.87 19.41 -47.84
N THR A 4 -10.63 19.58 -47.42
CA THR A 4 -10.02 18.71 -46.42
C THR A 4 -10.20 19.35 -45.05
N VAL A 5 -10.96 18.74 -44.19
CA VAL A 5 -11.10 19.16 -42.79
C VAL A 5 -10.06 18.36 -41.98
N LYS A 6 -9.19 19.07 -41.29
CA LYS A 6 -8.26 18.45 -40.31
C LYS A 6 -8.88 18.58 -38.93
N GLU A 7 -9.21 17.46 -38.31
CA GLU A 7 -9.61 17.41 -36.92
C GLU A 7 -8.42 17.09 -36.04
N THR A 8 -8.32 17.79 -34.93
CA THR A 8 -7.30 17.54 -33.90
C THR A 8 -7.97 16.83 -32.73
N VAL A 9 -7.50 15.62 -32.42
CA VAL A 9 -7.97 14.88 -31.26
C VAL A 9 -7.54 15.61 -30.01
N LYS A 10 -8.48 15.89 -29.12
CA LYS A 10 -8.19 16.44 -27.79
C LYS A 10 -7.47 15.40 -26.95
N LYS A 11 -6.48 15.84 -26.23
CA LYS A 11 -5.66 14.99 -25.36
C LYS A 11 -5.19 15.76 -24.14
N GLN A 12 -4.97 15.05 -23.04
CA GLN A 12 -4.55 15.64 -21.80
C GLN A 12 -3.72 14.65 -20.97
N ALA A 13 -2.71 15.15 -20.27
CA ALA A 13 -1.99 14.38 -19.26
C ALA A 13 -2.70 14.47 -17.91
N PHE A 14 -2.55 13.45 -17.08
CA PHE A 14 -2.86 13.49 -15.65
C PHE A 14 -1.57 13.48 -14.83
N GLU A 15 -1.66 14.01 -13.61
CA GLU A 15 -0.55 14.12 -12.67
C GLU A 15 -0.97 13.57 -11.31
N LEU A 16 -0.03 12.98 -10.59
CA LEU A 16 -0.22 12.58 -9.19
C LEU A 16 1.06 12.75 -8.38
N ILE A 17 0.87 12.86 -7.07
CA ILE A 17 1.93 12.82 -6.07
C ILE A 17 1.65 11.63 -5.15
N LYS A 18 2.69 10.86 -4.90
CA LYS A 18 2.67 9.71 -4.00
C LYS A 18 3.39 10.07 -2.71
N ILE A 19 2.71 9.89 -1.59
CA ILE A 19 3.25 10.16 -0.26
C ILE A 19 3.06 8.92 0.62
N SER A 20 3.82 8.83 1.71
CA SER A 20 3.56 7.91 2.81
C SER A 20 3.29 8.72 4.07
N GLU A 21 2.18 8.41 4.72
CA GLU A 21 1.88 8.93 6.05
C GLU A 21 2.00 7.80 7.07
N ASP A 22 2.69 8.08 8.17
CA ASP A 22 2.89 7.09 9.22
C ASP A 22 1.71 6.99 10.21
N GLY A 23 0.61 7.64 9.92
CA GLY A 23 -0.60 7.69 10.74
C GLY A 23 -0.52 8.69 11.92
N ASN A 24 0.66 9.23 12.22
CA ASN A 24 0.88 10.20 13.30
C ASN A 24 1.03 11.64 12.82
N GLN A 25 0.86 11.92 11.53
CA GLN A 25 1.01 13.24 10.87
C GLN A 25 2.38 13.93 11.05
N THR A 26 3.38 13.23 11.58
CA THR A 26 4.69 13.82 11.88
C THR A 26 5.74 13.57 10.82
N GLU A 27 5.56 12.58 9.95
CA GLU A 27 6.50 12.24 8.88
C GLU A 27 5.77 11.89 7.59
N THR A 28 5.66 12.86 6.69
CA THR A 28 5.23 12.63 5.31
C THR A 28 6.47 12.42 4.44
N GLU A 29 6.64 11.23 3.89
CA GLU A 29 7.72 10.96 2.94
C GLU A 29 7.19 11.02 1.51
N LEU A 30 7.93 11.73 0.62
CA LEU A 30 7.68 11.71 -0.81
C LEU A 30 8.23 10.39 -1.41
N LEU A 31 7.38 9.61 -2.05
CA LEU A 31 7.72 8.24 -2.46
C LEU A 31 8.21 8.17 -3.90
N LYS A 32 9.49 7.87 -4.06
CA LYS A 32 10.11 7.56 -5.35
C LYS A 32 9.89 6.09 -5.72
N GLY A 33 9.62 5.84 -7.00
CA GLY A 33 9.62 4.49 -7.58
C GLY A 33 8.30 3.73 -7.44
N ALA A 34 7.22 4.40 -7.05
CA ALA A 34 5.89 3.84 -7.22
C ALA A 34 5.57 3.77 -8.72
N GLY A 35 5.18 2.59 -9.21
CA GLY A 35 4.88 2.33 -10.62
C GLY A 35 3.39 2.29 -10.89
N PHE A 36 2.98 2.84 -12.04
CA PHE A 36 1.57 2.91 -12.44
C PHE A 36 1.39 2.46 -13.87
N LYS A 37 0.41 1.62 -14.12
CA LYS A 37 -0.04 1.21 -15.45
C LYS A 37 -1.40 1.80 -15.76
N VAL A 38 -1.57 2.28 -16.97
CA VAL A 38 -2.76 3.00 -17.43
C VAL A 38 -3.45 2.19 -18.51
N PHE A 39 -4.75 1.98 -18.39
CA PHE A 39 -5.55 1.22 -19.35
C PHE A 39 -6.79 2.01 -19.78
N LEU A 40 -7.12 1.94 -21.07
CA LEU A 40 -8.40 2.46 -21.57
C LEU A 40 -9.50 1.44 -21.21
N ILE A 41 -10.46 1.82 -20.38
CA ILE A 41 -11.47 0.91 -19.80
C ILE A 41 -12.18 0.07 -20.87
N GLN A 42 -12.62 0.68 -21.95
CA GLN A 42 -13.30 -0.02 -23.04
C GLN A 42 -12.44 -1.07 -23.76
N ASN A 43 -11.11 -1.03 -23.58
CA ASN A 43 -10.19 -1.96 -24.19
C ASN A 43 -9.82 -3.14 -23.31
N LEU A 44 -10.15 -3.10 -22.02
CA LEU A 44 -9.91 -4.20 -21.11
C LEU A 44 -10.61 -5.48 -21.59
N LYS A 45 -9.91 -6.61 -21.47
CA LYS A 45 -10.41 -7.94 -21.86
C LYS A 45 -11.71 -8.26 -21.11
N GLY A 46 -11.74 -8.05 -19.79
CA GLY A 46 -12.91 -8.30 -18.98
C GLY A 46 -14.13 -7.45 -19.35
N VAL A 47 -13.89 -6.22 -19.86
CA VAL A 47 -14.98 -5.37 -20.36
C VAL A 47 -15.48 -5.86 -21.72
N LYS A 48 -14.58 -6.24 -22.61
CA LYS A 48 -14.93 -6.74 -23.96
C LYS A 48 -15.67 -8.06 -23.93
N ASP A 49 -15.28 -8.97 -23.06
CA ASP A 49 -15.91 -10.30 -22.95
C ASP A 49 -17.10 -10.31 -21.97
N GLY A 50 -17.34 -9.20 -21.25
CA GLY A 50 -18.43 -9.03 -20.31
C GLY A 50 -18.25 -9.71 -18.96
N SER A 51 -17.04 -10.21 -18.66
CA SER A 51 -16.71 -10.77 -17.33
C SER A 51 -16.58 -9.68 -16.27
N LEU A 52 -16.15 -8.47 -16.66
CA LEU A 52 -16.12 -7.28 -15.81
C LEU A 52 -17.28 -6.35 -16.18
N LYS A 53 -18.15 -6.10 -15.22
CA LYS A 53 -19.33 -5.22 -15.38
C LYS A 53 -19.36 -4.18 -14.26
N PRO A 54 -19.93 -2.98 -14.51
CA PRO A 54 -20.20 -2.03 -13.44
C PRO A 54 -21.05 -2.66 -12.34
N SER A 55 -20.69 -2.47 -11.09
CA SER A 55 -21.44 -2.96 -9.92
C SER A 55 -22.80 -2.26 -9.78
N GLU A 56 -22.87 -1.00 -10.16
CA GLU A 56 -24.09 -0.20 -10.13
C GLU A 56 -24.21 0.67 -11.39
N GLY A 57 -25.37 0.66 -12.01
CA GLY A 57 -25.68 1.50 -13.19
C GLY A 57 -24.90 1.08 -14.44
N ASN A 58 -24.63 2.06 -15.34
CA ASN A 58 -24.01 1.81 -16.64
C ASN A 58 -22.57 2.34 -16.74
N ALA A 59 -21.99 2.83 -15.66
CA ALA A 59 -20.66 3.41 -15.65
C ALA A 59 -19.77 2.76 -14.61
N PHE A 60 -18.57 2.40 -15.00
CA PHE A 60 -17.57 1.87 -14.08
C PHE A 60 -17.17 2.89 -13.01
N LYS A 61 -17.00 2.39 -11.78
CA LYS A 61 -16.42 3.07 -10.64
C LYS A 61 -15.03 2.48 -10.37
N ALA A 62 -14.21 3.17 -9.58
CA ALA A 62 -12.88 2.69 -9.24
C ALA A 62 -12.91 1.32 -8.52
N GLU A 63 -13.90 1.12 -7.67
CA GLU A 63 -14.10 -0.09 -6.88
C GLU A 63 -14.36 -1.33 -7.73
N ASP A 64 -14.91 -1.17 -8.94
CA ASP A 64 -15.18 -2.28 -9.87
C ASP A 64 -13.89 -2.95 -10.36
N PHE A 65 -12.75 -2.27 -10.23
CA PHE A 65 -11.45 -2.76 -10.67
C PHE A 65 -10.58 -3.33 -9.54
N ILE A 66 -11.06 -3.34 -8.30
CA ILE A 66 -10.31 -3.91 -7.17
C ILE A 66 -10.17 -5.42 -7.40
N GLY A 67 -8.92 -5.90 -7.42
CA GLY A 67 -8.61 -7.31 -7.68
C GLY A 67 -8.71 -7.75 -9.15
N TYR A 68 -8.91 -6.82 -10.08
CA TYR A 68 -8.90 -7.14 -11.50
C TYR A 68 -7.49 -7.49 -11.96
N ASP A 69 -7.35 -8.64 -12.62
CA ASP A 69 -6.09 -9.07 -13.23
C ASP A 69 -5.94 -8.47 -14.63
N TYR A 70 -5.07 -7.48 -14.74
CA TYR A 70 -4.77 -6.78 -15.98
C TYR A 70 -3.53 -7.31 -16.71
N SER A 71 -3.01 -8.46 -16.32
CA SER A 71 -1.74 -9.01 -16.86
C SER A 71 -1.79 -9.31 -18.36
N GLU A 72 -2.98 -9.63 -18.88
CA GLU A 72 -3.22 -9.89 -20.30
C GLU A 72 -3.73 -8.68 -21.08
N ASP A 73 -3.90 -7.52 -20.44
CA ASP A 73 -4.42 -6.32 -21.05
C ASP A 73 -3.31 -5.45 -21.65
N GLU A 74 -3.60 -4.84 -22.79
CA GLU A 74 -2.73 -3.83 -23.39
C GLU A 74 -2.90 -2.50 -22.65
N THR A 75 -1.78 -1.86 -22.27
CA THR A 75 -1.79 -0.52 -21.70
C THR A 75 -2.42 0.49 -22.68
N ALA A 76 -2.87 1.60 -22.16
CA ALA A 76 -3.35 2.71 -22.98
C ALA A 76 -2.29 3.16 -23.99
N HIS A 77 -2.70 3.87 -25.01
CA HIS A 77 -1.79 4.41 -26.00
C HIS A 77 -2.06 5.90 -26.25
N TYR A 78 -1.03 6.57 -26.69
CA TYR A 78 -1.07 7.95 -27.17
C TYR A 78 -0.49 8.03 -28.57
N TYR A 79 -0.54 9.20 -29.19
CA TYR A 79 0.00 9.43 -30.53
C TYR A 79 1.14 10.44 -30.48
N GLU A 80 2.30 10.02 -30.94
CA GLU A 80 3.47 10.87 -31.09
C GLU A 80 3.88 10.90 -32.57
N ASN A 81 3.95 12.08 -33.17
CA ASN A 81 4.27 12.26 -34.60
C ASN A 81 3.39 11.38 -35.52
N GLY A 82 2.12 11.20 -35.17
CA GLY A 82 1.16 10.39 -35.92
C GLY A 82 1.31 8.87 -35.74
N LYS A 83 2.25 8.41 -34.93
CA LYS A 83 2.41 6.99 -34.60
C LYS A 83 1.74 6.66 -33.25
N LYS A 84 1.11 5.48 -33.21
CA LYS A 84 0.55 4.92 -31.97
C LYS A 84 1.68 4.41 -31.10
N VAL A 85 1.74 4.89 -29.85
CA VAL A 85 2.75 4.51 -28.85
C VAL A 85 2.02 4.03 -27.61
N SER A 86 2.37 2.86 -27.08
CA SER A 86 1.84 2.35 -25.82
C SER A 86 2.38 3.15 -24.63
N VAL A 87 1.53 3.39 -23.64
CA VAL A 87 1.96 4.01 -22.40
C VAL A 87 2.77 2.98 -21.60
N GLU A 88 4.03 3.27 -21.40
CA GLU A 88 4.89 2.47 -20.52
C GLU A 88 4.48 2.62 -19.05
N GLU A 89 5.00 1.77 -18.19
CA GLU A 89 4.82 1.92 -16.75
C GLU A 89 5.41 3.26 -16.27
N LEU A 90 4.60 4.04 -15.58
CA LEU A 90 4.95 5.38 -15.12
C LEU A 90 5.50 5.31 -13.70
N PHE A 91 6.68 5.86 -13.46
CA PHE A 91 7.30 5.82 -12.13
C PHE A 91 7.39 7.20 -11.49
N THR A 92 7.10 7.28 -10.18
CA THR A 92 7.29 8.51 -9.42
C THR A 92 8.77 8.86 -9.28
N ASP A 93 9.06 10.13 -9.38
CA ASP A 93 10.38 10.71 -9.18
C ASP A 93 10.76 10.89 -7.68
N LYS A 94 11.89 11.53 -7.40
CA LYS A 94 12.36 11.82 -6.03
C LYS A 94 11.42 12.73 -5.24
N LYS A 95 10.48 13.42 -5.90
CA LYS A 95 9.46 14.26 -5.28
C LYS A 95 8.12 13.54 -5.17
N GLY A 96 8.09 12.21 -5.39
CA GLY A 96 6.85 11.44 -5.41
C GLY A 96 5.94 11.78 -6.59
N PHE A 97 6.42 12.57 -7.55
CA PHE A 97 5.62 13.08 -8.67
C PHE A 97 5.73 12.18 -9.89
N VAL A 98 4.60 11.99 -10.57
CA VAL A 98 4.55 11.37 -11.89
C VAL A 98 3.52 12.06 -12.76
N ARG A 99 3.84 12.15 -14.05
CA ARG A 99 2.97 12.69 -15.09
C ARG A 99 2.84 11.69 -16.23
N SER A 100 1.61 11.48 -16.70
CA SER A 100 1.37 10.65 -17.89
C SER A 100 1.74 11.40 -19.18
N PRO A 101 1.95 10.68 -20.30
CA PRO A 101 1.82 11.28 -21.63
C PRO A 101 0.44 11.91 -21.81
N GLU A 102 0.30 12.75 -22.83
CA GLU A 102 -1.00 13.27 -23.22
C GLU A 102 -1.88 12.17 -23.83
N LEU A 103 -2.86 11.72 -23.06
CA LEU A 103 -3.79 10.66 -23.44
C LEU A 103 -4.92 11.20 -24.32
N PRO A 104 -5.36 10.42 -25.32
CA PRO A 104 -6.56 10.74 -26.08
C PRO A 104 -7.83 10.82 -25.21
N TYR A 105 -8.87 11.37 -25.78
CA TYR A 105 -10.20 11.35 -25.22
C TYR A 105 -10.64 9.93 -24.80
N GLY A 106 -11.12 9.76 -23.58
CA GLY A 106 -11.53 8.46 -23.05
C GLY A 106 -11.64 8.39 -21.53
N LYS A 107 -12.09 7.22 -21.06
CA LYS A 107 -12.09 6.85 -19.63
C LYS A 107 -11.03 5.81 -19.38
N TYR A 108 -10.15 6.09 -18.45
CA TYR A 108 -9.02 5.27 -18.10
C TYR A 108 -9.10 4.78 -16.66
N VAL A 109 -8.57 3.58 -16.42
CA VAL A 109 -8.25 3.08 -15.09
C VAL A 109 -6.74 3.02 -14.93
N VAL A 110 -6.27 3.41 -13.76
CA VAL A 110 -4.84 3.39 -13.39
C VAL A 110 -4.67 2.47 -12.20
N PHE A 111 -3.75 1.52 -12.35
CA PHE A 111 -3.36 0.59 -11.29
C PHE A 111 -1.95 0.93 -10.81
N GLU A 112 -1.74 0.87 -9.52
CA GLU A 112 -0.38 0.82 -8.98
C GLU A 112 0.16 -0.59 -9.22
N SER A 113 1.17 -0.70 -10.08
CA SER A 113 1.79 -1.96 -10.51
C SER A 113 3.07 -2.27 -9.74
N THR A 114 3.70 -1.24 -9.17
CA THR A 114 4.90 -1.35 -8.35
C THR A 114 4.73 -0.49 -7.11
N THR A 115 4.60 -1.14 -5.96
CA THR A 115 4.48 -0.45 -4.66
C THR A 115 5.85 -0.39 -4.00
N PRO A 116 6.28 0.78 -3.46
CA PRO A 116 7.50 0.87 -2.68
C PRO A 116 7.47 -0.11 -1.50
N LYS A 117 8.62 -0.68 -1.16
CA LYS A 117 8.74 -1.71 -0.10
C LYS A 117 8.13 -1.24 1.22
N LYS A 118 7.43 -2.16 1.90
CA LYS A 118 6.80 -1.98 3.22
C LYS A 118 5.54 -1.11 3.22
N LEU A 119 4.95 -0.84 2.06
CA LEU A 119 3.73 -0.07 1.91
C LEU A 119 2.63 -0.93 1.27
N GLN A 120 1.39 -0.54 1.49
CA GLN A 120 0.23 -1.16 0.86
C GLN A 120 0.00 -0.55 -0.52
N THR A 121 -0.36 -1.38 -1.49
CA THR A 121 -0.81 -0.91 -2.81
C THR A 121 -2.10 -0.12 -2.67
N ILE A 122 -2.20 1.00 -3.38
CA ILE A 122 -3.44 1.77 -3.43
C ILE A 122 -4.48 1.10 -4.32
N ASN A 123 -5.73 1.40 -4.06
CA ASN A 123 -6.83 1.00 -4.93
C ASN A 123 -6.70 1.65 -6.32
N PRO A 124 -7.18 0.98 -7.37
CA PRO A 124 -7.26 1.58 -8.70
C PRO A 124 -8.04 2.89 -8.67
N PHE A 125 -7.73 3.80 -9.57
CA PHE A 125 -8.46 5.05 -9.70
C PHE A 125 -8.76 5.38 -11.16
N LEU A 126 -9.78 6.20 -11.39
CA LEU A 126 -10.24 6.57 -12.72
C LEU A 126 -9.71 7.93 -13.14
N VAL A 127 -9.38 8.04 -14.42
CA VAL A 127 -9.05 9.30 -15.10
C VAL A 127 -9.99 9.44 -16.31
N THR A 128 -10.70 10.56 -16.39
CA THR A 128 -11.58 10.85 -17.53
C THR A 128 -11.02 12.03 -18.29
N ILE A 129 -10.75 11.83 -19.57
CA ILE A 129 -10.36 12.88 -20.52
C ILE A 129 -11.56 13.16 -21.41
N THR A 130 -12.13 14.35 -21.28
CA THR A 130 -13.36 14.76 -21.98
C THR A 130 -13.11 15.84 -23.02
N GLU A 131 -14.14 16.19 -23.79
CA GLU A 131 -14.06 17.28 -24.77
C GLU A 131 -13.66 18.63 -24.15
N ASP A 132 -14.01 18.84 -22.90
CA ASP A 132 -13.72 20.08 -22.17
C ASP A 132 -12.38 20.04 -21.41
N SER A 133 -11.39 19.39 -21.99
CA SER A 133 -10.03 19.27 -21.45
C SER A 133 -9.23 20.57 -21.40
N ARG A 134 -9.90 21.74 -21.50
CA ARG A 134 -9.27 23.06 -21.28
C ARG A 134 -8.88 23.31 -19.84
N GLU A 135 -9.57 22.66 -18.91
CA GLU A 135 -9.19 22.68 -17.52
C GLU A 135 -8.16 21.58 -17.24
N PRO A 136 -7.05 21.88 -16.54
CA PRO A 136 -6.07 20.88 -16.17
C PRO A 136 -6.74 19.81 -15.29
N GLN A 137 -6.33 18.56 -15.45
CA GLN A 137 -6.76 17.50 -14.53
C GLN A 137 -6.38 17.88 -13.10
N PRO A 138 -7.26 17.65 -12.12
CA PRO A 138 -6.93 17.91 -10.72
C PRO A 138 -5.72 17.06 -10.30
N TRP A 139 -4.85 17.66 -9.54
CA TRP A 139 -3.77 16.92 -8.90
C TRP A 139 -4.35 15.87 -7.96
N ARG A 140 -3.79 14.67 -8.00
CA ARG A 140 -4.16 13.59 -7.10
C ARG A 140 -3.03 13.35 -6.13
N VAL A 141 -3.36 13.34 -4.84
CA VAL A 141 -2.44 12.94 -3.79
C VAL A 141 -2.89 11.58 -3.30
N PHE A 142 -2.00 10.59 -3.38
CA PHE A 142 -2.25 9.25 -2.89
C PHE A 142 -1.36 8.98 -1.70
N ASP A 143 -1.98 8.53 -0.63
CA ASP A 143 -1.37 8.16 0.62
C ASP A 143 -1.19 6.65 0.71
N ASP A 144 0.05 6.20 0.90
CA ASP A 144 0.38 4.80 1.14
C ASP A 144 0.46 4.55 2.64
N ARG A 145 -0.31 3.60 3.08
CA ARG A 145 -0.25 3.15 4.46
C ARG A 145 0.84 2.10 4.63
N PRO A 146 1.67 2.21 5.68
CA PRO A 146 2.62 1.17 5.99
C PRO A 146 1.91 -0.14 6.33
N ILE A 147 2.48 -1.25 5.91
CA ILE A 147 2.02 -2.57 6.35
C ILE A 147 2.30 -2.69 7.84
N GLN A 148 1.29 -3.08 8.62
CA GLN A 148 1.35 -3.16 10.07
C GLN A 148 0.81 -4.51 10.54
N PHE A 149 1.41 -5.05 11.60
CA PHE A 149 1.06 -6.35 12.18
C PHE A 149 0.98 -6.27 13.70
N PHE A 150 0.04 -7.02 14.28
CA PHE A 150 0.12 -7.34 15.69
C PHE A 150 1.21 -8.40 15.91
N LEU A 151 2.09 -8.15 16.85
CA LEU A 151 3.07 -9.14 17.26
C LEU A 151 2.45 -10.05 18.33
N LYS A 152 2.46 -11.36 18.06
CA LYS A 152 2.14 -12.38 19.07
C LYS A 152 3.42 -13.08 19.51
N ILE A 153 3.69 -13.08 20.83
CA ILE A 153 4.78 -13.83 21.43
C ILE A 153 4.19 -14.98 22.24
N ILE A 154 4.64 -16.17 21.97
CA ILE A 154 4.19 -17.39 22.66
C ILE A 154 5.39 -17.92 23.46
N LYS A 155 5.15 -18.24 24.75
CA LYS A 155 6.17 -18.84 25.59
C LYS A 155 5.98 -20.36 25.61
N GLU A 156 6.99 -21.08 25.10
CA GLU A 156 7.06 -22.54 25.11
C GLU A 156 8.23 -23.04 25.94
N ASP A 157 8.06 -24.19 26.54
CA ASP A 157 9.14 -24.95 27.16
C ASP A 157 10.02 -25.59 26.08
N ALA A 158 11.33 -25.34 26.13
CA ALA A 158 12.27 -25.76 25.09
C ALA A 158 12.44 -27.31 24.97
N GLN A 159 12.07 -28.07 26.00
CA GLN A 159 12.21 -29.54 26.01
C GLN A 159 10.92 -30.25 25.60
N THR A 160 9.80 -29.74 26.10
CA THR A 160 8.49 -30.39 25.90
C THR A 160 7.69 -29.79 24.74
N HIS A 161 8.04 -28.60 24.28
CA HIS A 161 7.30 -27.78 23.29
C HIS A 161 5.85 -27.50 23.70
N LEU A 162 5.57 -27.55 24.99
CA LEU A 162 4.27 -27.18 25.53
C LEU A 162 4.27 -25.71 25.94
N LEU A 163 3.08 -25.10 25.86
CA LEU A 163 2.88 -23.73 26.31
C LEU A 163 3.16 -23.62 27.81
N VAL A 164 3.90 -22.59 28.21
CA VAL A 164 4.13 -22.28 29.61
C VAL A 164 2.98 -21.35 30.06
N LEU A 165 1.98 -21.94 30.69
CA LEU A 165 0.80 -21.22 31.21
C LEU A 165 1.14 -20.40 32.46
N ASN A 166 0.39 -19.35 32.75
CA ASN A 166 0.50 -18.48 33.93
C ASN A 166 1.94 -18.02 34.19
N ASN A 167 2.68 -17.73 33.09
CA ASN A 167 4.11 -17.51 33.20
C ASN A 167 4.48 -16.04 33.46
N HIS A 168 3.62 -15.08 33.06
CA HIS A 168 3.81 -13.64 33.25
C HIS A 168 5.21 -13.16 32.86
N ALA A 169 5.76 -13.74 31.80
CA ALA A 169 7.06 -13.33 31.23
C ALA A 169 6.92 -11.92 30.63
N GLN A 170 7.93 -11.09 30.83
CA GLN A 170 7.92 -9.71 30.40
C GLN A 170 8.95 -9.48 29.30
N TYR A 171 8.53 -8.72 28.28
CA TYR A 171 9.32 -8.44 27.09
C TYR A 171 9.37 -6.95 26.80
N LYS A 172 10.51 -6.51 26.25
CA LYS A 172 10.67 -5.23 25.58
C LYS A 172 10.89 -5.46 24.11
N ILE A 173 10.39 -4.53 23.29
CA ILE A 173 10.52 -4.56 21.83
C ILE A 173 11.40 -3.37 21.45
N TYR A 174 12.55 -3.63 20.82
CA TYR A 174 13.48 -2.60 20.37
C TYR A 174 13.41 -2.45 18.86
N ASP A 175 13.06 -1.26 18.37
CA ASP A 175 13.11 -0.94 16.92
C ASP A 175 14.56 -0.69 16.52
N VAL A 176 15.12 -1.61 15.72
CA VAL A 176 16.53 -1.57 15.31
C VAL A 176 16.82 -0.37 14.39
N LYS A 177 15.85 0.04 13.56
CA LYS A 177 15.99 1.18 12.66
C LYS A 177 15.96 2.51 13.39
N LYS A 178 15.00 2.68 14.30
CA LYS A 178 14.83 3.89 15.10
C LYS A 178 15.80 3.98 16.26
N LYS A 179 16.38 2.85 16.67
CA LYS A 179 17.29 2.72 17.82
C LYS A 179 16.63 3.11 19.16
N GLU A 180 15.37 2.77 19.32
CA GLU A 180 14.57 3.05 20.53
C GLU A 180 13.67 1.88 20.91
N TYR A 181 13.25 1.82 22.17
CA TYR A 181 12.25 0.87 22.60
C TYR A 181 10.86 1.34 22.17
N VAL A 182 10.04 0.37 21.75
CA VAL A 182 8.67 0.61 21.34
C VAL A 182 7.81 0.85 22.58
N THR A 183 7.06 1.94 22.55
CA THR A 183 6.03 2.26 23.54
C THR A 183 4.67 2.21 22.85
N MET A 184 3.68 1.58 23.48
CA MET A 184 2.32 1.43 22.94
C MET A 184 1.28 1.92 23.94
N LYS A 185 0.16 2.43 23.43
CA LYS A 185 -0.95 2.92 24.26
C LYS A 185 -2.01 1.85 24.44
N VAL A 186 -2.44 1.65 25.67
CA VAL A 186 -3.61 0.85 26.04
C VAL A 186 -4.68 1.81 26.53
N ARG A 187 -5.90 1.69 25.97
CA ARG A 187 -7.01 2.59 26.29
C ARG A 187 -7.99 2.05 27.32
N TYR A 188 -7.95 0.75 27.59
CA TYR A 188 -8.88 0.10 28.52
C TYR A 188 -8.14 -0.89 29.44
N PRO A 189 -8.46 -1.01 30.72
CA PRO A 189 -9.49 -0.27 31.47
C PRO A 189 -9.11 1.20 31.75
N GLU A 190 -7.83 1.55 31.70
CA GLU A 190 -7.31 2.90 31.88
C GLU A 190 -6.30 3.20 30.78
N GLU A 191 -6.24 4.47 30.35
CA GLU A 191 -5.25 4.89 29.37
C GLU A 191 -3.85 4.89 29.99
N LYS A 192 -2.96 4.07 29.45
CA LYS A 192 -1.57 3.97 29.89
C LYS A 192 -0.63 3.69 28.71
N GLU A 193 0.61 4.12 28.85
CA GLU A 193 1.69 3.77 27.94
C GLU A 193 2.45 2.55 28.50
N LEU A 194 2.68 1.58 27.64
CA LEU A 194 3.43 0.36 27.94
C LEU A 194 4.71 0.31 27.12
N ASP A 195 5.83 0.14 27.77
CA ASP A 195 7.13 -0.20 27.15
C ASP A 195 7.60 -1.61 27.54
N VAL A 196 6.85 -2.27 28.42
CA VAL A 196 7.00 -3.66 28.83
C VAL A 196 5.71 -4.39 28.57
N PHE A 197 5.79 -5.50 27.85
CA PHE A 197 4.66 -6.33 27.44
C PHE A 197 4.71 -7.66 28.19
N GLU A 198 3.61 -8.09 28.78
CA GLU A 198 3.56 -9.29 29.62
C GLU A 198 2.66 -10.36 28.98
N THR A 199 3.09 -11.63 29.06
CA THR A 199 2.26 -12.77 28.66
C THR A 199 1.10 -12.97 29.63
N ASN A 200 -0.01 -13.38 29.08
CA ASN A 200 -1.23 -13.69 29.83
C ASN A 200 -1.19 -15.10 30.46
N ASP A 201 -2.25 -15.47 31.15
CA ASP A 201 -2.40 -16.79 31.78
C ASP A 201 -2.35 -17.94 30.77
N GLU A 202 -2.68 -17.69 29.50
CA GLU A 202 -2.65 -18.67 28.42
C GLU A 202 -1.24 -18.85 27.80
N GLY A 203 -0.23 -18.16 28.33
CA GLY A 203 1.17 -18.31 27.92
C GLY A 203 1.58 -17.51 26.69
N TYR A 204 0.79 -16.53 26.26
CA TYR A 204 1.14 -15.65 25.17
C TYR A 204 0.86 -14.17 25.46
N LEU A 205 1.48 -13.28 24.72
CA LEU A 205 1.09 -11.88 24.62
C LEU A 205 0.75 -11.53 23.17
N MET A 206 -0.10 -10.53 22.98
CA MET A 206 -0.33 -9.86 21.72
C MET A 206 -0.14 -8.36 21.96
N THR A 207 0.61 -7.69 21.09
CA THR A 207 0.82 -6.25 21.24
C THR A 207 -0.51 -5.50 21.14
N PRO A 208 -0.75 -4.48 21.99
CA PRO A 208 -2.01 -3.72 21.98
C PRO A 208 -2.16 -2.85 20.71
N GLU A 209 -1.04 -2.46 20.10
CA GLU A 209 -1.01 -1.73 18.84
C GLU A 209 -0.21 -2.50 17.79
N GLN A 210 -0.43 -2.17 16.52
CA GLN A 210 0.28 -2.78 15.41
C GLN A 210 1.69 -2.19 15.28
N LEU A 211 2.66 -3.05 14.98
CA LEU A 211 4.02 -2.69 14.59
C LEU A 211 4.08 -2.50 13.08
N LYS A 212 4.84 -1.51 12.61
CA LYS A 212 5.15 -1.34 11.19
C LYS A 212 6.12 -2.45 10.74
N MET A 213 6.08 -2.81 9.46
CA MET A 213 7.07 -3.74 8.92
C MET A 213 8.49 -3.22 9.17
N GLY A 214 9.33 -4.02 9.79
CA GLY A 214 10.67 -3.61 10.22
C GLY A 214 11.46 -4.76 10.84
N THR A 215 12.62 -4.42 11.39
CA THR A 215 13.44 -5.33 12.18
C THR A 215 13.35 -4.92 13.65
N TYR A 216 12.88 -5.83 14.46
CA TYR A 216 12.73 -5.62 15.89
C TYR A 216 13.55 -6.65 16.65
N ARG A 217 14.15 -6.23 17.75
CA ARG A 217 14.79 -7.13 18.72
C ARG A 217 13.84 -7.26 19.91
N ILE A 218 13.48 -8.49 20.21
CA ILE A 218 12.62 -8.82 21.34
C ILE A 218 13.51 -9.25 22.49
N GLU A 219 13.41 -8.57 23.60
CA GLU A 219 14.20 -8.81 24.80
C GLU A 219 13.29 -9.27 25.93
N GLU A 220 13.49 -10.48 26.43
CA GLU A 220 12.83 -10.94 27.64
C GLU A 220 13.50 -10.25 28.84
N VAL A 221 12.79 -9.40 29.54
CA VAL A 221 13.29 -8.65 30.70
C VAL A 221 12.94 -9.32 32.02
N LYS A 222 11.97 -10.23 32.00
CA LYS A 222 11.61 -11.09 33.12
C LYS A 222 11.18 -12.45 32.58
N ALA A 223 11.96 -13.48 32.86
CA ALA A 223 11.57 -14.87 32.61
C ALA A 223 10.65 -15.39 33.72
N PRO A 224 9.83 -16.42 33.43
CA PRO A 224 9.15 -17.17 34.49
C PRO A 224 10.16 -17.80 35.46
N ASP A 225 9.73 -18.07 36.68
CA ASP A 225 10.55 -18.79 37.63
C ASP A 225 11.00 -20.14 37.05
N LEU A 226 12.29 -20.47 37.24
CA LEU A 226 12.94 -21.67 36.73
C LEU A 226 13.31 -21.69 35.23
N TYR A 227 13.11 -20.59 34.50
CA TYR A 227 13.52 -20.45 33.09
C TYR A 227 14.65 -19.45 32.91
N VAL A 228 15.49 -19.71 31.89
CA VAL A 228 16.60 -18.82 31.51
C VAL A 228 16.12 -17.87 30.41
N GLN A 229 16.56 -16.60 30.45
CA GLN A 229 16.20 -15.59 29.43
C GLN A 229 16.96 -15.85 28.11
N PRO A 230 16.26 -16.15 27.02
CA PRO A 230 16.85 -16.12 25.68
C PRO A 230 16.80 -14.70 25.11
N GLY A 231 17.75 -14.37 24.24
CA GLY A 231 17.73 -13.15 23.42
C GLY A 231 17.68 -13.52 21.94
N TYR A 232 16.80 -12.89 21.16
CA TYR A 232 16.75 -13.07 19.71
C TYR A 232 16.22 -11.84 18.98
N GLU A 233 16.63 -11.69 17.73
CA GLU A 233 16.14 -10.65 16.82
C GLU A 233 15.12 -11.24 15.86
N MET A 234 14.08 -10.47 15.57
CA MET A 234 13.04 -10.82 14.59
C MET A 234 12.88 -9.73 13.57
N ALA A 235 12.84 -10.13 12.29
CA ALA A 235 12.43 -9.26 11.19
C ALA A 235 10.99 -9.60 10.80
N LEU A 236 10.10 -8.61 10.88
CA LEU A 236 8.75 -8.74 10.33
C LEU A 236 8.81 -8.54 8.83
N LYS A 237 8.48 -9.61 8.09
CA LYS A 237 8.43 -9.65 6.63
C LYS A 237 7.01 -9.85 6.16
N ASP A 238 6.75 -9.49 4.91
CA ASP A 238 5.46 -9.73 4.28
C ASP A 238 5.18 -11.23 4.20
N GLY A 239 4.02 -11.67 4.72
CA GLY A 239 3.59 -13.08 4.66
C GLY A 239 4.03 -14.00 5.81
N GLU A 240 4.58 -13.46 6.91
CA GLU A 240 4.87 -14.23 8.13
C GLU A 240 3.93 -13.85 9.30
#